data_88fb9710d17f2614aa73118b635ed373
#
_entry.id   88fb9710d17f2614aa73118b635ed373
#
_cell.length_a   1.000
_cell.length_b   1.000
_cell.length_c   1.000
_cell.angle_alpha   90.00
_cell.angle_beta   90.00
_cell.angle_gamma   90.00
#
_symmetry.space_group_name_H-M   'P 1'
#
loop_
_entity.id
_entity.type
_entity.pdbx_description
1 polymer ?
#
loop_
_entity_poly.entity_id
_entity_poly.type
_entity_poly.pdbx_seq_one_letter_code
_entity_poly.pdbx_strand_id
1 'polypeptide(L)'
;IQAAMDRLLPDLAGYGIRRADIIIEAVFEDLTIKRDLFRQLENQAKPDALLATNTSSLVLEAIQQGLKHPERLVGLHFFNPVAKMPLVEVVQSSMSTPELIERALAFVHQINRLPLPVKSTPGFLVNRLLMPYLMQAVLLLQTGIPASVIDKAAVDFGMPIGPLELADTVGLDICLAVAKILSQSLGGVVVPEDLEKMVANKDL
;
A
#
# COMPACT_ATOMS: atom_id res chain seq x y z
N ILE A 1 -24.10 -0.84 11.10
CA ILE A 1 -23.40 0.43 10.78
C ILE A 1 -23.39 1.33 12.02
N GLN A 2 -24.54 1.63 12.65
CA GLN A 2 -24.63 2.57 13.80
C GLN A 2 -23.70 2.14 14.95
N ALA A 3 -23.74 0.88 15.39
CA ALA A 3 -22.90 0.35 16.47
C ALA A 3 -21.37 0.43 16.18
N ALA A 4 -20.96 0.54 14.92
CA ALA A 4 -19.57 0.81 14.57
C ALA A 4 -19.25 2.31 14.66
N MET A 5 -20.17 3.16 14.19
CA MET A 5 -20.02 4.61 14.27
C MET A 5 -19.96 5.09 15.71
N ASP A 6 -20.77 4.49 16.61
CA ASP A 6 -20.79 4.83 18.03
C ASP A 6 -19.46 4.56 18.76
N ARG A 7 -18.56 3.78 18.15
CA ARG A 7 -17.22 3.49 18.67
C ARG A 7 -16.13 4.36 18.07
N LEU A 8 -16.45 5.18 17.07
CA LEU A 8 -15.51 6.12 16.46
C LEU A 8 -15.49 7.41 17.26
N LEU A 9 -14.32 7.77 17.74
CA LEU A 9 -14.10 9.01 18.47
C LEU A 9 -13.08 9.85 17.71
N PRO A 10 -13.50 10.93 17.03
CA PRO A 10 -12.56 11.88 16.45
C PRO A 10 -11.68 12.52 17.55
N ASP A 11 -10.37 12.46 17.36
CA ASP A 11 -9.39 12.97 18.32
C ASP A 11 -8.36 13.87 17.64
N LEU A 12 -8.73 15.15 17.48
CA LEU A 12 -7.84 16.15 16.86
C LEU A 12 -6.67 16.56 17.77
N ALA A 13 -6.79 16.33 19.08
CA ALA A 13 -5.76 16.67 20.06
C ALA A 13 -4.76 15.53 20.31
N GLY A 14 -5.02 14.32 19.79
CA GLY A 14 -4.14 13.17 19.95
C GLY A 14 -4.14 12.54 21.34
N TYR A 15 -5.15 12.77 22.17
CA TYR A 15 -5.23 12.16 23.51
C TYR A 15 -5.31 10.64 23.47
N GLY A 16 -5.87 10.08 22.41
CA GLY A 16 -5.97 8.63 22.19
C GLY A 16 -4.63 7.95 21.97
N ILE A 17 -3.62 8.64 21.45
CA ILE A 17 -2.29 8.08 21.13
C ILE A 17 -1.67 7.37 22.34
N ARG A 18 -1.76 8.01 23.53
CA ARG A 18 -1.19 7.47 24.77
C ARG A 18 -1.90 6.22 25.30
N ARG A 19 -3.06 5.88 24.76
CA ARG A 19 -3.89 4.76 25.19
C ARG A 19 -4.00 3.65 24.14
N ALA A 20 -3.61 3.96 22.93
CA ALA A 20 -3.71 3.03 21.80
C ALA A 20 -2.72 1.87 21.94
N ASP A 21 -3.17 0.67 21.64
CA ASP A 21 -2.35 -0.55 21.54
C ASP A 21 -1.79 -0.71 20.13
N ILE A 22 -2.50 -0.16 19.14
CA ILE A 22 -2.11 -0.14 17.72
C ILE A 22 -2.38 1.25 17.16
N ILE A 23 -1.42 1.80 16.46
CA ILE A 23 -1.52 3.09 15.77
C ILE A 23 -1.20 2.84 14.29
N ILE A 24 -2.16 3.14 13.42
CA ILE A 24 -2.00 2.96 11.97
C ILE A 24 -1.96 4.35 11.31
N GLU A 25 -0.83 4.68 10.72
CA GLU A 25 -0.64 5.89 9.95
C GLU A 25 -1.15 5.70 8.52
N ALA A 26 -1.94 6.64 8.03
CA ALA A 26 -2.47 6.68 6.67
C ALA A 26 -2.51 8.13 6.14
N VAL A 27 -1.44 8.90 6.37
CA VAL A 27 -1.28 10.28 5.86
C VAL A 27 -0.72 10.26 4.43
N PHE A 28 -0.46 11.45 3.88
CA PHE A 28 0.12 11.58 2.54
C PHE A 28 1.39 10.73 2.36
N GLU A 29 1.58 10.20 1.13
CA GLU A 29 2.70 9.33 0.78
C GLU A 29 3.99 10.16 0.58
N ASP A 30 4.43 10.82 1.65
CA ASP A 30 5.65 11.62 1.74
C ASP A 30 6.54 11.12 2.87
N LEU A 31 7.79 10.82 2.54
CA LEU A 31 8.75 10.23 3.47
C LEU A 31 9.06 11.14 4.66
N THR A 32 9.16 12.45 4.42
CA THR A 32 9.48 13.43 5.46
C THR A 32 8.33 13.55 6.46
N ILE A 33 7.11 13.69 5.93
CA ILE A 33 5.89 13.75 6.75
C ILE A 33 5.76 12.49 7.63
N LYS A 34 5.94 11.30 7.04
CA LYS A 34 5.83 10.04 7.79
C LYS A 34 6.91 9.91 8.86
N ARG A 35 8.17 10.26 8.54
CA ARG A 35 9.27 10.25 9.53
C ARG A 35 8.99 11.17 10.72
N ASP A 36 8.57 12.38 10.46
CA ASP A 36 8.31 13.36 11.51
C ASP A 36 7.12 12.94 12.37
N LEU A 37 6.08 12.39 11.74
CA LEU A 37 4.95 11.83 12.45
C LEU A 37 5.36 10.66 13.36
N PHE A 38 6.12 9.68 12.85
CA PHE A 38 6.53 8.53 13.65
C PHE A 38 7.48 8.91 14.80
N ARG A 39 8.35 9.92 14.64
CA ARG A 39 9.14 10.48 15.75
C ARG A 39 8.26 11.07 16.85
N GLN A 40 7.16 11.73 16.49
CA GLN A 40 6.20 12.23 17.45
C GLN A 40 5.41 11.10 18.13
N LEU A 41 4.92 10.14 17.36
CA LEU A 41 4.18 8.98 17.86
C LEU A 41 5.01 8.14 18.82
N GLU A 42 6.28 7.89 18.49
CA GLU A 42 7.20 7.10 19.32
C GLU A 42 7.35 7.67 20.74
N ASN A 43 7.36 9.02 20.87
CA ASN A 43 7.50 9.69 22.16
C ASN A 43 6.18 9.74 22.95
N GLN A 44 5.02 9.55 22.32
CA GLN A 44 3.71 9.70 22.93
C GLN A 44 2.99 8.37 23.17
N ALA A 45 3.19 7.41 22.28
CA ALA A 45 2.54 6.10 22.34
C ALA A 45 3.05 5.27 23.52
N LYS A 46 2.25 4.29 23.93
CA LYS A 46 2.70 3.28 24.90
C LYS A 46 4.00 2.63 24.44
N PRO A 47 4.91 2.24 25.36
CA PRO A 47 6.15 1.56 24.99
C PRO A 47 5.96 0.29 24.17
N ASP A 48 4.87 -0.43 24.41
CA ASP A 48 4.50 -1.67 23.76
C ASP A 48 3.50 -1.50 22.61
N ALA A 49 3.09 -0.27 22.28
CA ALA A 49 2.19 -0.04 21.15
C ALA A 49 2.84 -0.46 19.82
N LEU A 50 2.06 -1.16 18.99
CA LEU A 50 2.43 -1.45 17.63
C LEU A 50 2.24 -0.20 16.76
N LEU A 51 3.29 0.26 16.12
CA LEU A 51 3.26 1.35 15.17
C LEU A 51 3.18 0.77 13.75
N ALA A 52 2.21 1.19 12.98
CA ALA A 52 2.01 0.68 11.62
C ALA A 52 1.88 1.82 10.61
N THR A 53 2.41 1.62 9.41
CA THR A 53 2.21 2.51 8.27
C THR A 53 1.43 1.79 7.17
N ASN A 54 0.48 2.50 6.54
CA ASN A 54 -0.28 2.01 5.39
C ASN A 54 0.35 2.47 4.06
N THR A 55 1.66 2.74 4.05
CA THR A 55 2.36 3.07 2.80
C THR A 55 2.18 1.98 1.75
N SER A 56 2.07 2.36 0.48
CA SER A 56 1.98 1.43 -0.66
C SER A 56 3.30 1.25 -1.39
N SER A 57 4.29 2.13 -1.15
CA SER A 57 5.49 2.19 -1.98
C SER A 57 6.79 2.44 -1.22
N LEU A 58 6.74 3.14 -0.08
CA LEU A 58 7.92 3.48 0.69
C LEU A 58 8.45 2.28 1.48
N VAL A 59 9.74 2.01 1.37
CA VAL A 59 10.40 0.98 2.17
C VAL A 59 10.44 1.39 3.63
N LEU A 60 10.17 0.43 4.53
CA LEU A 60 10.09 0.71 5.97
C LEU A 60 11.39 1.25 6.53
N GLU A 61 12.53 0.75 6.06
CA GLU A 61 13.85 1.18 6.47
C GLU A 61 14.06 2.67 6.28
N ALA A 62 13.48 3.25 5.23
CA ALA A 62 13.52 4.68 5.00
C ALA A 62 12.68 5.46 6.03
N ILE A 63 11.51 4.96 6.40
CA ILE A 63 10.66 5.58 7.42
C ILE A 63 11.28 5.41 8.81
N GLN A 64 11.85 4.25 9.10
CA GLN A 64 12.47 3.90 10.37
C GLN A 64 13.74 4.72 10.68
N GLN A 65 14.32 5.34 9.66
CA GLN A 65 15.54 6.14 9.83
C GLN A 65 15.33 7.31 10.80
N GLY A 66 16.05 7.28 11.89
CA GLY A 66 15.99 8.31 12.94
C GLY A 66 14.91 8.09 13.99
N LEU A 67 14.27 6.93 14.03
CA LEU A 67 13.49 6.47 15.17
C LEU A 67 14.43 5.91 16.25
N LYS A 68 14.03 6.03 17.51
CA LYS A 68 14.75 5.45 18.65
C LYS A 68 14.50 3.94 18.77
N HIS A 69 13.29 3.52 18.39
CA HIS A 69 12.79 2.15 18.44
C HIS A 69 12.25 1.71 17.08
N PRO A 70 13.10 1.63 16.03
CA PRO A 70 12.68 1.29 14.68
C PRO A 70 12.05 -0.10 14.58
N GLU A 71 12.40 -1.00 15.51
CA GLU A 71 11.84 -2.36 15.61
C GLU A 71 10.34 -2.39 15.93
N ARG A 72 9.76 -1.25 16.37
CA ARG A 72 8.32 -1.15 16.65
C ARG A 72 7.46 -0.84 15.43
N LEU A 73 8.09 -0.51 14.29
CA LEU A 73 7.37 -0.15 13.06
C LEU A 73 7.19 -1.35 12.14
N VAL A 74 5.93 -1.57 11.72
CA VAL A 74 5.55 -2.57 10.73
C VAL A 74 4.73 -1.91 9.61
N GLY A 75 4.72 -2.46 8.40
CA GLY A 75 3.77 -2.06 7.37
C GLY A 75 2.48 -2.87 7.49
N LEU A 76 1.35 -2.19 7.42
CA LEU A 76 0.02 -2.81 7.24
C LEU A 76 -0.61 -2.20 5.99
N HIS A 77 -0.32 -2.80 4.84
CA HIS A 77 -0.78 -2.30 3.56
C HIS A 77 -2.15 -2.87 3.22
N PHE A 78 -3.16 -2.03 3.33
CA PHE A 78 -4.55 -2.33 2.97
C PHE A 78 -4.79 -1.98 1.49
N PHE A 79 -5.64 -2.77 0.85
CA PHE A 79 -6.06 -2.51 -0.54
C PHE A 79 -7.41 -1.81 -0.58
N ASN A 80 -7.52 -0.82 -1.45
CA ASN A 80 -8.78 -0.08 -1.66
C ASN A 80 -9.70 -0.86 -2.61
N PRO A 81 -11.02 -0.95 -2.32
CA PRO A 81 -11.74 -0.45 -1.15
C PRO A 81 -11.53 -1.35 0.08
N VAL A 82 -11.02 -0.78 1.16
CA VAL A 82 -10.65 -1.52 2.39
C VAL A 82 -11.77 -2.40 2.93
N ALA A 83 -13.03 -1.94 2.80
CA ALA A 83 -14.20 -2.70 3.26
C ALA A 83 -14.42 -4.02 2.48
N LYS A 84 -13.99 -4.09 1.22
CA LYS A 84 -14.23 -5.23 0.32
C LYS A 84 -13.00 -6.14 0.19
N MET A 85 -11.81 -5.56 0.20
CA MET A 85 -10.56 -6.30 -0.03
C MET A 85 -10.14 -7.06 1.22
N PRO A 86 -10.07 -8.41 1.17
CA PRO A 86 -9.73 -9.20 2.34
C PRO A 86 -8.24 -9.22 2.68
N LEU A 87 -7.37 -9.02 1.70
CA LEU A 87 -5.93 -9.13 1.85
C LEU A 87 -5.32 -7.91 2.52
N VAL A 88 -4.35 -8.14 3.42
CA VAL A 88 -3.48 -7.10 4.00
C VAL A 88 -2.04 -7.60 3.96
N GLU A 89 -1.16 -6.89 3.29
CA GLU A 89 0.27 -7.18 3.36
C GLU A 89 0.83 -6.71 4.71
N VAL A 90 1.42 -7.64 5.43
CA VAL A 90 2.16 -7.36 6.68
C VAL A 90 3.63 -7.24 6.32
N VAL A 91 4.09 -6.00 6.16
CA VAL A 91 5.41 -5.70 5.65
C VAL A 91 6.42 -5.69 6.79
N GLN A 92 7.45 -6.52 6.67
CA GLN A 92 8.55 -6.62 7.63
C GLN A 92 9.84 -6.01 7.07
N SER A 93 10.49 -5.20 7.87
CA SER A 93 11.83 -4.68 7.58
C SER A 93 12.92 -5.60 8.12
N SER A 94 14.17 -5.28 7.81
CA SER A 94 15.34 -5.93 8.41
C SER A 94 15.47 -5.72 9.92
N MET A 95 14.75 -4.71 10.47
CA MET A 95 14.74 -4.37 11.89
C MET A 95 13.51 -4.92 12.64
N SER A 96 12.56 -5.54 11.94
CA SER A 96 11.36 -6.11 12.55
C SER A 96 11.69 -7.33 13.40
N THR A 97 11.15 -7.39 14.62
CA THR A 97 11.27 -8.59 15.45
C THR A 97 10.18 -9.62 15.13
N PRO A 98 10.44 -10.92 15.36
CA PRO A 98 9.39 -11.96 15.17
C PRO A 98 8.12 -11.64 15.97
N GLU A 99 8.26 -11.18 17.21
CA GLU A 99 7.13 -10.86 18.10
C GLU A 99 6.28 -9.72 17.56
N LEU A 100 6.91 -8.69 16.94
CA LEU A 100 6.17 -7.61 16.29
C LEU A 100 5.33 -8.14 15.13
N ILE A 101 5.94 -8.99 14.30
CA ILE A 101 5.26 -9.56 13.12
C ILE A 101 4.12 -10.48 13.54
N GLU A 102 4.31 -11.33 14.54
CA GLU A 102 3.24 -12.19 15.08
C GLU A 102 2.06 -11.36 15.59
N ARG A 103 2.32 -10.27 16.32
CA ARG A 103 1.28 -9.35 16.79
C ARG A 103 0.55 -8.66 15.63
N ALA A 104 1.26 -8.25 14.59
CA ALA A 104 0.67 -7.64 13.41
C ALA A 104 -0.22 -8.64 12.65
N LEU A 105 0.24 -9.89 12.47
CA LEU A 105 -0.54 -10.96 11.84
C LEU A 105 -1.81 -11.27 12.67
N ALA A 106 -1.68 -11.37 13.99
CA ALA A 106 -2.81 -11.61 14.91
C ALA A 106 -3.85 -10.48 14.82
N PHE A 107 -3.39 -9.21 14.75
CA PHE A 107 -4.29 -8.07 14.57
C PHE A 107 -5.05 -8.15 13.24
N VAL A 108 -4.37 -8.45 12.14
CA VAL A 108 -5.01 -8.58 10.81
C VAL A 108 -6.06 -9.69 10.82
N HIS A 109 -5.80 -10.83 11.46
CA HIS A 109 -6.79 -11.89 11.68
C HIS A 109 -7.96 -11.41 12.54
N GLN A 110 -7.69 -10.66 13.62
CA GLN A 110 -8.74 -10.18 14.53
C GLN A 110 -9.75 -9.25 13.84
N ILE A 111 -9.30 -8.50 12.82
CA ILE A 111 -10.19 -7.66 12.02
C ILE A 111 -10.80 -8.40 10.81
N ASN A 112 -10.76 -9.73 10.80
CA ASN A 112 -11.27 -10.60 9.74
C ASN A 112 -10.67 -10.29 8.36
N ARG A 113 -9.34 -10.12 8.32
CA ARG A 113 -8.58 -9.98 7.08
C ARG A 113 -7.56 -11.11 6.94
N LEU A 114 -7.08 -11.31 5.73
CA LEU A 114 -6.08 -12.32 5.38
C LEU A 114 -4.69 -11.67 5.40
N PRO A 115 -3.83 -11.95 6.40
CA PRO A 115 -2.50 -11.40 6.43
C PRO A 115 -1.58 -12.13 5.45
N LEU A 116 -0.78 -11.35 4.74
CA LEU A 116 0.29 -11.84 3.87
C LEU A 116 1.62 -11.24 4.33
N PRO A 117 2.49 -12.01 5.01
CA PRO A 117 3.80 -11.51 5.39
C PRO A 117 4.68 -11.31 4.16
N VAL A 118 5.24 -10.09 4.02
CA VAL A 118 6.07 -9.69 2.88
C VAL A 118 7.29 -8.89 3.35
N LYS A 119 8.34 -8.87 2.53
CA LYS A 119 9.54 -8.07 2.80
C LYS A 119 9.32 -6.60 2.44
N SER A 120 10.00 -5.72 3.16
CA SER A 120 10.07 -4.29 2.87
C SER A 120 10.92 -4.05 1.61
N THR A 121 10.25 -4.14 0.47
CA THR A 121 10.83 -3.83 -0.86
C THR A 121 9.88 -2.89 -1.59
N PRO A 122 10.35 -2.02 -2.49
CA PRO A 122 9.47 -1.11 -3.23
C PRO A 122 8.30 -1.85 -3.88
N GLY A 123 7.06 -1.39 -3.60
CA GLY A 123 5.82 -2.00 -4.11
C GLY A 123 5.46 -3.36 -3.48
N PHE A 124 6.17 -3.79 -2.44
CA PHE A 124 5.97 -5.03 -1.67
C PHE A 124 5.83 -6.26 -2.57
N LEU A 125 4.78 -7.07 -2.43
CA LEU A 125 4.56 -8.23 -3.30
C LEU A 125 3.51 -7.94 -4.37
N VAL A 126 2.31 -7.46 -3.97
CA VAL A 126 1.18 -7.33 -4.91
C VAL A 126 1.49 -6.32 -6.01
N ASN A 127 1.94 -5.12 -5.67
CA ASN A 127 2.26 -4.12 -6.69
C ASN A 127 3.43 -4.56 -7.59
N ARG A 128 4.40 -5.29 -7.06
CA ARG A 128 5.52 -5.84 -7.85
C ARG A 128 5.09 -6.87 -8.89
N LEU A 129 4.03 -7.62 -8.60
CA LEU A 129 3.44 -8.58 -9.55
C LEU A 129 2.47 -7.89 -10.51
N LEU A 130 1.68 -6.96 -9.98
CA LEU A 130 0.59 -6.34 -10.72
C LEU A 130 1.07 -5.30 -11.73
N MET A 131 1.98 -4.39 -11.34
CA MET A 131 2.38 -3.29 -12.21
C MET A 131 3.00 -3.73 -13.54
N PRO A 132 3.93 -4.69 -13.60
CA PRO A 132 4.45 -5.16 -14.89
C PRO A 132 3.34 -5.68 -15.82
N TYR A 133 2.33 -6.36 -15.26
CA TYR A 133 1.19 -6.86 -16.00
C TYR A 133 0.31 -5.73 -16.55
N LEU A 134 -0.01 -4.72 -15.72
CA LEU A 134 -0.78 -3.55 -16.17
C LEU A 134 -0.01 -2.75 -17.22
N MET A 135 1.29 -2.51 -17.01
CA MET A 135 2.13 -1.79 -17.98
C MET A 135 2.21 -2.53 -19.31
N GLN A 136 2.28 -3.85 -19.31
CA GLN A 136 2.25 -4.65 -20.54
C GLN A 136 0.92 -4.49 -21.28
N ALA A 137 -0.21 -4.42 -20.57
CA ALA A 137 -1.51 -4.17 -21.18
C ALA A 137 -1.58 -2.78 -21.83
N VAL A 138 -1.04 -1.75 -21.18
CA VAL A 138 -0.95 -0.40 -21.76
C VAL A 138 -0.05 -0.40 -23.01
N LEU A 139 1.08 -1.10 -22.99
CA LEU A 139 1.94 -1.25 -24.18
C LEU A 139 1.20 -1.93 -25.34
N LEU A 140 0.39 -2.96 -25.08
CA LEU A 140 -0.43 -3.60 -26.12
C LEU A 140 -1.48 -2.63 -26.68
N LEU A 141 -2.09 -1.80 -25.85
CA LEU A 141 -3.02 -0.76 -26.29
C LEU A 141 -2.33 0.21 -27.27
N GLN A 142 -1.08 0.58 -27.03
CA GLN A 142 -0.28 1.45 -27.92
C GLN A 142 -0.01 0.82 -29.30
N THR A 143 -0.03 -0.51 -29.40
CA THR A 143 0.09 -1.19 -30.71
C THR A 143 -1.19 -1.15 -31.55
N GLY A 144 -2.25 -0.52 -31.03
CA GLY A 144 -3.56 -0.40 -31.70
C GLY A 144 -4.55 -1.53 -31.40
N ILE A 145 -4.22 -2.43 -30.44
CA ILE A 145 -5.17 -3.46 -30.00
C ILE A 145 -6.23 -2.76 -29.13
N PRO A 146 -7.54 -2.91 -29.42
CA PRO A 146 -8.59 -2.30 -28.62
C PRO A 146 -8.59 -2.76 -27.17
N ALA A 147 -8.82 -1.85 -26.21
CA ALA A 147 -8.86 -2.13 -24.78
C ALA A 147 -9.80 -3.31 -24.44
N SER A 148 -10.98 -3.33 -25.03
CA SER A 148 -11.95 -4.41 -24.83
C SER A 148 -11.46 -5.81 -25.27
N VAL A 149 -10.54 -5.88 -26.24
CA VAL A 149 -9.93 -7.14 -26.68
C VAL A 149 -8.88 -7.61 -25.69
N ILE A 150 -8.07 -6.67 -25.17
CA ILE A 150 -7.03 -6.95 -24.17
C ILE A 150 -7.69 -7.45 -22.87
N ASP A 151 -8.69 -6.71 -22.39
CA ASP A 151 -9.39 -7.05 -21.15
C ASP A 151 -10.15 -8.36 -21.28
N LYS A 152 -10.86 -8.56 -22.40
CA LYS A 152 -11.54 -9.83 -22.65
C LYS A 152 -10.59 -11.02 -22.68
N ALA A 153 -9.44 -10.90 -23.30
CA ALA A 153 -8.46 -11.99 -23.34
C ALA A 153 -7.98 -12.38 -21.94
N ALA A 154 -7.76 -11.40 -21.06
CA ALA A 154 -7.37 -11.65 -19.68
C ALA A 154 -8.51 -12.33 -18.88
N VAL A 155 -9.74 -11.88 -19.05
CA VAL A 155 -10.91 -12.49 -18.39
C VAL A 155 -11.15 -13.92 -18.92
N ASP A 156 -11.04 -14.14 -20.21
CA ASP A 156 -11.16 -15.48 -20.82
C ASP A 156 -10.03 -16.44 -20.30
N PHE A 157 -8.87 -15.91 -19.97
CA PHE A 157 -7.78 -16.67 -19.34
C PHE A 157 -8.07 -17.03 -17.87
N GLY A 158 -8.98 -16.30 -17.21
CA GLY A 158 -9.37 -16.55 -15.82
C GLY A 158 -9.12 -15.41 -14.86
N MET A 159 -8.71 -14.23 -15.35
CA MET A 159 -8.61 -13.05 -14.49
C MET A 159 -10.01 -12.53 -14.11
N PRO A 160 -10.21 -12.08 -12.86
CA PRO A 160 -11.53 -11.60 -12.40
C PRO A 160 -11.95 -10.27 -13.05
N ILE A 161 -11.01 -9.51 -13.60
CA ILE A 161 -11.18 -8.21 -14.25
C ILE A 161 -10.08 -8.03 -15.30
N GLY A 162 -10.36 -7.27 -16.34
CA GLY A 162 -9.36 -6.91 -17.36
C GLY A 162 -8.29 -5.98 -16.81
N PRO A 163 -7.06 -6.04 -17.34
CA PRO A 163 -5.95 -5.22 -16.84
C PRO A 163 -6.14 -3.71 -17.06
N LEU A 164 -6.75 -3.30 -18.17
CA LEU A 164 -6.98 -1.88 -18.44
C LEU A 164 -8.15 -1.35 -17.61
N GLU A 165 -9.23 -2.12 -17.46
CA GLU A 165 -10.33 -1.81 -16.54
C GLU A 165 -9.84 -1.73 -15.10
N LEU A 166 -8.89 -2.60 -14.69
CA LEU A 166 -8.27 -2.55 -13.37
C LEU A 166 -7.41 -1.29 -13.20
N ALA A 167 -6.60 -0.94 -14.20
CA ALA A 167 -5.76 0.26 -14.17
C ALA A 167 -6.60 1.54 -14.05
N ASP A 168 -7.72 1.61 -14.76
CA ASP A 168 -8.70 2.70 -14.66
C ASP A 168 -9.35 2.75 -13.26
N THR A 169 -9.75 1.60 -12.73
CA THR A 169 -10.35 1.49 -11.37
C THR A 169 -9.38 1.90 -10.27
N VAL A 170 -8.09 1.58 -10.40
CA VAL A 170 -7.03 1.96 -9.45
C VAL A 170 -6.71 3.44 -9.55
N GLY A 171 -6.78 4.00 -10.75
CA GLY A 171 -6.38 5.34 -11.13
C GLY A 171 -5.03 5.32 -11.88
N LEU A 172 -5.01 5.89 -13.07
CA LEU A 172 -3.82 5.90 -13.93
C LEU A 172 -2.67 6.69 -13.31
N ASP A 173 -2.96 7.73 -12.53
CA ASP A 173 -1.99 8.51 -11.76
C ASP A 173 -1.29 7.66 -10.70
N ILE A 174 -2.03 6.82 -9.98
CA ILE A 174 -1.49 5.86 -9.00
C ILE A 174 -0.66 4.80 -9.72
N CYS A 175 -1.17 4.25 -10.82
CA CYS A 175 -0.43 3.27 -11.63
C CYS A 175 0.90 3.85 -12.13
N LEU A 176 0.90 5.09 -12.63
CA LEU A 176 2.10 5.77 -13.10
C LEU A 176 3.11 5.99 -11.96
N ALA A 177 2.65 6.46 -10.80
CA ALA A 177 3.51 6.70 -9.64
C ALA A 177 4.20 5.40 -9.17
N VAL A 178 3.45 4.32 -9.03
CA VAL A 178 3.98 3.01 -8.63
C VAL A 178 4.90 2.43 -9.71
N ALA A 179 4.53 2.53 -11.00
CA ALA A 179 5.36 2.05 -12.11
C ALA A 179 6.72 2.77 -12.16
N LYS A 180 6.77 4.08 -11.92
CA LYS A 180 8.03 4.85 -11.82
C LYS A 180 8.92 4.38 -10.67
N ILE A 181 8.36 4.12 -9.50
CA ILE A 181 9.10 3.59 -8.36
C ILE A 181 9.66 2.20 -8.69
N LEU A 182 8.84 1.33 -9.29
CA LEU A 182 9.25 -0.02 -9.62
C LEU A 182 10.27 -0.07 -10.78
N SER A 183 10.17 0.81 -11.77
CA SER A 183 11.15 0.88 -12.86
C SER A 183 12.57 1.20 -12.37
N GLN A 184 12.69 1.96 -11.28
CA GLN A 184 13.98 2.27 -10.66
C GLN A 184 14.55 1.11 -9.83
N SER A 185 13.69 0.26 -9.28
CA SER A 185 14.06 -0.81 -8.35
C SER A 185 14.07 -2.21 -8.98
N LEU A 186 13.26 -2.41 -10.01
CA LEU A 186 13.15 -3.65 -10.76
C LEU A 186 13.60 -3.38 -12.20
N GLY A 187 14.74 -3.90 -12.60
CA GLY A 187 15.11 -3.88 -14.00
C GLY A 187 14.02 -4.53 -14.87
N GLY A 188 13.58 -3.82 -15.94
CA GLY A 188 12.62 -4.38 -16.91
C GLY A 188 11.17 -3.92 -16.78
N VAL A 189 10.80 -3.10 -15.80
CA VAL A 189 9.51 -2.41 -15.80
C VAL A 189 9.61 -1.18 -16.70
N VAL A 190 9.00 -1.26 -17.87
CA VAL A 190 8.92 -0.13 -18.82
C VAL A 190 7.67 0.68 -18.48
N VAL A 191 7.85 1.96 -18.25
CA VAL A 191 6.75 2.92 -18.10
C VAL A 191 6.36 3.42 -19.49
N PRO A 192 5.14 3.14 -19.98
CA PRO A 192 4.70 3.60 -21.28
C PRO A 192 4.59 5.13 -21.34
N GLU A 193 5.15 5.77 -22.37
CA GLU A 193 5.09 7.23 -22.55
C GLU A 193 3.64 7.76 -22.62
N ASP A 194 2.74 7.00 -23.23
CA ASP A 194 1.35 7.40 -23.35
C ASP A 194 0.61 7.39 -22.01
N LEU A 195 1.02 6.56 -21.06
CA LEU A 195 0.46 6.60 -19.71
C LEU A 195 0.73 7.96 -19.04
N GLU A 196 1.92 8.55 -19.26
CA GLU A 196 2.21 9.90 -18.78
C GLU A 196 1.33 10.97 -19.44
N LYS A 197 1.08 10.84 -20.74
CA LYS A 197 0.19 11.74 -21.48
C LYS A 197 -1.25 11.59 -21.05
N MET A 198 -1.74 10.35 -20.88
CA MET A 198 -3.11 10.08 -20.40
C MET A 198 -3.35 10.71 -19.02
N VAL A 199 -2.42 10.55 -18.09
CA VAL A 199 -2.50 11.17 -16.76
C VAL A 199 -2.47 12.70 -16.86
N ALA A 200 -1.59 13.27 -17.72
CA ALA A 200 -1.50 14.72 -17.92
C ALA A 200 -2.77 15.33 -18.52
N ASN A 201 -3.43 14.61 -19.43
CA ASN A 201 -4.67 15.04 -20.11
C ASN A 201 -5.91 14.78 -19.25
N LYS A 202 -5.79 14.04 -18.14
CA LYS A 202 -6.92 13.55 -17.34
C LYS A 202 -7.88 12.66 -18.16
N ASP A 203 -7.33 11.86 -19.05
CA ASP A 203 -8.04 10.82 -19.80
C ASP A 203 -8.26 9.62 -18.84
N LEU A 204 -9.20 9.83 -17.90
CA LEU A 204 -9.60 8.89 -16.85
C LEU A 204 -10.96 8.30 -17.19
#